data_114dda396ccb7015d60f0deabd01ad1c
#
_entry.id   114dda396ccb7015d60f0deabd01ad1c
#
_cell.length_a   1.000
_cell.length_b   1.000
_cell.length_c   1.000
_cell.angle_alpha   90.00
_cell.angle_beta   90.00
_cell.angle_gamma   90.00
#
_symmetry.space_group_name_H-M   'P 1'
#
loop_
_entity.id
_entity.type
_entity.pdbx_description
1 polymer ?
#
loop_
_entity_poly.entity_id
_entity_poly.type
_entity_poly.pdbx_seq_one_letter_code
_entity_poly.pdbx_strand_id
1 'polypeptide(L)'
;EPFGGANTGVGGVVRDILGVSARPIANTDVLCFGPPDLPDSELPEGVLHPRRIAEGVIQGVEDYGNKMGIPTVNGAILYHPGYTSNPLVFCGCLGLLPRDSHPNRLQAGDYIVVIGGRTGRDGLRGATFSSMEMDQTTGQIAGSSVQIGHPIHEKQVQEVVIRARDEKLYSA
;
A
#
# COMPACT_ATOMS: atom_id res chain seq x y z
N GLU A 1 8.41 -5.34 -8.92
CA GLU A 1 7.70 -6.51 -8.37
C GLU A 1 6.22 -6.20 -8.25
N PRO A 2 5.41 -6.56 -9.28
CA PRO A 2 4.02 -6.06 -9.39
C PRO A 2 3.12 -6.48 -8.22
N PHE A 3 3.19 -7.75 -7.81
CA PHE A 3 2.38 -8.26 -6.69
C PHE A 3 2.74 -7.59 -5.36
N GLY A 4 4.01 -7.66 -4.97
CA GLY A 4 4.45 -7.13 -3.68
C GLY A 4 4.33 -5.61 -3.58
N GLY A 5 4.59 -4.89 -4.68
CA GLY A 5 4.42 -3.44 -4.75
C GLY A 5 2.97 -3.01 -4.57
N ALA A 6 2.03 -3.63 -5.29
CA ALA A 6 0.60 -3.33 -5.16
C ALA A 6 0.05 -3.74 -3.79
N ASN A 7 0.43 -4.92 -3.30
CA ASN A 7 0.07 -5.43 -1.99
C ASN A 7 0.49 -4.45 -0.87
N THR A 8 1.74 -3.99 -0.91
CA THR A 8 2.26 -2.98 0.04
C THR A 8 1.58 -1.62 -0.12
N GLY A 9 1.23 -1.23 -1.35
CA GLY A 9 0.50 0.01 -1.63
C GLY A 9 -0.87 0.05 -0.96
N VAL A 10 -1.64 -1.03 -1.04
CA VAL A 10 -2.92 -1.14 -0.33
C VAL A 10 -2.72 -1.02 1.18
N GLY A 11 -1.72 -1.71 1.74
CA GLY A 11 -1.41 -1.59 3.16
C GLY A 11 -1.05 -0.17 3.58
N GLY A 12 -0.35 0.59 2.72
CA GLY A 12 -0.02 1.99 2.98
C GLY A 12 -1.24 2.87 3.15
N VAL A 13 -2.20 2.80 2.22
CA VAL A 13 -3.42 3.65 2.29
C VAL A 13 -4.37 3.22 3.42
N VAL A 14 -4.39 1.94 3.78
CA VAL A 14 -5.11 1.46 4.97
C VAL A 14 -4.51 2.04 6.25
N ARG A 15 -3.17 2.07 6.35
CA ARG A 15 -2.48 2.67 7.50
C ARG A 15 -2.75 4.17 7.63
N ASP A 16 -2.88 4.91 6.54
CA ASP A 16 -3.23 6.33 6.60
C ASP A 16 -4.60 6.54 7.25
N ILE A 17 -5.56 5.68 6.94
CA ILE A 17 -6.89 5.68 7.60
C ILE A 17 -6.77 5.33 9.09
N LEU A 18 -5.94 4.34 9.42
CA LEU A 18 -5.67 3.99 10.83
C LEU A 18 -4.93 5.10 11.57
N GLY A 19 -4.08 5.85 10.88
CA GLY A 19 -3.34 6.99 11.45
C GLY A 19 -4.23 8.09 12.00
N VAL A 20 -5.45 8.24 11.49
CA VAL A 20 -6.47 9.13 12.07
C VAL A 20 -7.47 8.37 12.94
N SER A 21 -7.15 7.16 13.32
CA SER A 21 -7.98 6.29 14.17
C SER A 21 -9.35 5.93 13.56
N ALA A 22 -9.51 6.10 12.25
CA ALA A 22 -10.72 5.69 11.53
C ALA A 22 -10.71 4.17 11.26
N ARG A 23 -11.88 3.57 11.17
CA ARG A 23 -12.03 2.18 10.74
C ARG A 23 -12.06 2.11 9.22
N PRO A 24 -11.09 1.49 8.54
CA PRO A 24 -11.14 1.26 7.11
C PRO A 24 -12.36 0.41 6.74
N ILE A 25 -13.07 0.78 5.68
CA ILE A 25 -14.31 0.10 5.27
C ILE A 25 -14.35 -0.28 3.80
N ALA A 26 -13.63 0.43 2.94
CA ALA A 26 -13.65 0.21 1.50
C ALA A 26 -12.39 0.74 0.85
N ASN A 27 -11.94 0.05 -0.20
CA ASN A 27 -10.92 0.53 -1.13
C ASN A 27 -11.54 0.97 -2.45
N THR A 28 -10.82 1.84 -3.17
CA THR A 28 -11.11 2.24 -4.55
C THR A 28 -9.80 2.35 -5.30
N ASP A 29 -9.71 1.78 -6.51
CA ASP A 29 -8.43 1.63 -7.17
C ASP A 29 -8.52 2.08 -8.63
N VAL A 30 -7.49 2.82 -9.10
CA VAL A 30 -7.32 3.15 -10.52
C VAL A 30 -6.00 2.56 -10.98
N LEU A 31 -6.09 1.62 -11.91
CA LEU A 31 -4.96 0.84 -12.40
C LEU A 31 -4.77 1.12 -13.89
N CYS A 32 -3.58 1.62 -14.26
CA CYS A 32 -3.27 1.94 -15.66
C CYS A 32 -2.04 1.15 -16.11
N PHE A 33 -2.21 0.42 -17.21
CA PHE A 33 -1.19 -0.48 -17.76
C PHE A 33 -0.97 -0.21 -19.25
N GLY A 34 0.15 -0.69 -19.78
CA GLY A 34 0.35 -0.84 -21.21
C GLY A 34 -0.64 -1.83 -21.83
N PRO A 35 -0.77 -1.87 -23.18
CA PRO A 35 -1.65 -2.80 -23.86
C PRO A 35 -1.35 -4.27 -23.45
N PRO A 36 -2.34 -5.06 -23.07
CA PRO A 36 -2.11 -6.44 -22.63
C PRO A 36 -1.78 -7.41 -23.78
N ASP A 37 -2.01 -6.97 -25.00
CA ASP A 37 -1.74 -7.68 -26.26
C ASP A 37 -0.51 -7.15 -27.01
N LEU A 38 0.33 -6.35 -26.35
CA LEU A 38 1.58 -5.84 -26.91
C LEU A 38 2.46 -7.01 -27.38
N PRO A 39 2.94 -7.03 -28.64
CA PRO A 39 3.86 -8.05 -29.08
C PRO A 39 5.19 -8.00 -28.31
N ASP A 40 5.78 -9.16 -27.98
CA ASP A 40 7.07 -9.23 -27.30
C ASP A 40 8.19 -8.51 -28.05
N SER A 41 8.11 -8.44 -29.39
CA SER A 41 9.04 -7.72 -30.25
C SER A 41 9.00 -6.19 -30.10
N GLU A 42 7.91 -5.66 -29.54
CA GLU A 42 7.72 -4.22 -29.29
C GLU A 42 7.95 -3.85 -27.82
N LEU A 43 8.25 -4.85 -26.98
CA LEU A 43 8.50 -4.61 -25.57
C LEU A 43 9.89 -3.98 -25.39
N PRO A 44 10.01 -2.82 -24.69
CA PRO A 44 11.29 -2.21 -24.39
C PRO A 44 12.17 -3.16 -23.55
N GLU A 45 13.49 -3.10 -23.79
CA GLU A 45 14.45 -3.92 -23.04
C GLU A 45 14.35 -3.69 -21.53
N GLY A 46 14.34 -4.77 -20.76
CA GLY A 46 14.25 -4.73 -19.31
C GLY A 46 12.86 -4.46 -18.72
N VAL A 47 11.86 -4.24 -19.57
CA VAL A 47 10.48 -4.01 -19.15
C VAL A 47 9.71 -5.33 -19.07
N LEU A 48 8.95 -5.53 -17.97
CA LEU A 48 8.02 -6.65 -17.87
C LEU A 48 6.83 -6.44 -18.80
N HIS A 49 6.35 -7.53 -19.39
CA HIS A 49 5.18 -7.47 -20.25
C HIS A 49 3.95 -6.90 -19.50
N PRO A 50 3.18 -5.94 -20.09
CA PRO A 50 2.05 -5.28 -19.43
C PRO A 50 1.00 -6.23 -18.85
N ARG A 51 0.70 -7.36 -19.53
CA ARG A 51 -0.20 -8.40 -19.02
C ARG A 51 0.29 -8.97 -17.69
N ARG A 52 1.58 -9.30 -17.59
CA ARG A 52 2.18 -9.84 -16.37
C ARG A 52 2.16 -8.81 -15.24
N ILE A 53 2.37 -7.53 -15.57
CA ILE A 53 2.28 -6.44 -14.60
C ILE A 53 0.84 -6.34 -14.08
N ALA A 54 -0.14 -6.28 -14.97
CA ALA A 54 -1.54 -6.16 -14.61
C ALA A 54 -2.02 -7.32 -13.73
N GLU A 55 -1.71 -8.57 -14.12
CA GLU A 55 -2.05 -9.77 -13.34
C GLU A 55 -1.46 -9.70 -11.92
N GLY A 56 -0.17 -9.36 -11.79
CA GLY A 56 0.49 -9.27 -10.50
C GLY A 56 -0.07 -8.15 -9.62
N VAL A 57 -0.37 -6.98 -10.20
CA VAL A 57 -0.99 -5.85 -9.47
C VAL A 57 -2.38 -6.21 -8.97
N ILE A 58 -3.23 -6.76 -9.84
CA ILE A 58 -4.60 -7.16 -9.47
C ILE A 58 -4.57 -8.19 -8.33
N GLN A 59 -3.73 -9.21 -8.45
CA GLN A 59 -3.56 -10.21 -7.39
C GLN A 59 -3.05 -9.60 -6.08
N GLY A 60 -2.14 -8.63 -6.15
CA GLY A 60 -1.61 -7.94 -4.95
C GLY A 60 -2.68 -7.13 -4.23
N VAL A 61 -3.51 -6.40 -4.97
CA VAL A 61 -4.66 -5.65 -4.43
C VAL A 61 -5.68 -6.61 -3.81
N GLU A 62 -6.05 -7.66 -4.53
CA GLU A 62 -7.00 -8.67 -4.07
C GLU A 62 -6.52 -9.36 -2.77
N ASP A 63 -5.29 -9.82 -2.74
CA ASP A 63 -4.71 -10.53 -1.59
C ASP A 63 -4.75 -9.69 -0.32
N TYR A 64 -4.37 -8.41 -0.42
CA TYR A 64 -4.37 -7.52 0.74
C TYR A 64 -5.79 -7.19 1.21
N GLY A 65 -6.66 -6.81 0.29
CA GLY A 65 -8.05 -6.49 0.60
C GLY A 65 -8.78 -7.65 1.25
N ASN A 66 -8.63 -8.85 0.71
CA ASN A 66 -9.25 -10.07 1.24
C ASN A 66 -8.77 -10.38 2.66
N LYS A 67 -7.47 -10.28 2.93
CA LYS A 67 -6.90 -10.56 4.26
C LYS A 67 -7.25 -9.49 5.29
N MET A 68 -7.43 -8.24 4.86
CA MET A 68 -7.93 -7.16 5.70
C MET A 68 -9.44 -7.20 5.90
N GLY A 69 -10.18 -7.91 5.04
CA GLY A 69 -11.63 -7.90 5.01
C GLY A 69 -12.22 -6.56 4.53
N ILE A 70 -11.51 -5.88 3.62
CA ILE A 70 -11.88 -4.57 3.06
C ILE A 70 -12.13 -4.75 1.56
N PRO A 71 -13.38 -4.55 1.06
CA PRO A 71 -13.68 -4.69 -0.35
C PRO A 71 -13.17 -3.51 -1.18
N THR A 72 -12.73 -3.75 -2.39
CA THR A 72 -12.63 -2.71 -3.43
C THR A 72 -14.02 -2.50 -4.02
N VAL A 73 -14.62 -1.34 -3.78
CA VAL A 73 -16.03 -1.06 -4.12
C VAL A 73 -16.22 -0.39 -5.47
N ASN A 74 -15.20 0.31 -5.95
CA ASN A 74 -15.18 0.85 -7.29
C ASN A 74 -13.75 1.14 -7.76
N GLY A 75 -13.61 1.50 -9.03
CA GLY A 75 -12.34 1.86 -9.63
C GLY A 75 -12.39 1.75 -11.14
N ALA A 76 -11.20 1.74 -11.75
CA ALA A 76 -11.05 1.55 -13.20
C ALA A 76 -9.76 0.80 -13.51
N ILE A 77 -9.79 0.00 -14.58
CA ILE A 77 -8.58 -0.55 -15.21
C ILE A 77 -8.52 0.04 -16.63
N LEU A 78 -7.43 0.73 -16.91
CA LEU A 78 -7.21 1.42 -18.17
C LEU A 78 -5.95 0.90 -18.84
N TYR A 79 -5.98 0.80 -20.17
CA TYR A 79 -4.84 0.37 -20.98
C TYR A 79 -4.45 1.47 -21.97
N HIS A 80 -3.19 1.86 -21.96
CA HIS A 80 -2.67 2.85 -22.90
C HIS A 80 -1.15 2.65 -23.10
N PRO A 81 -0.61 2.79 -24.33
CA PRO A 81 0.82 2.58 -24.59
C PRO A 81 1.76 3.37 -23.70
N GLY A 82 1.37 4.56 -23.25
CA GLY A 82 2.17 5.40 -22.34
C GLY A 82 2.43 4.78 -20.97
N TYR A 83 1.70 3.72 -20.58
CA TYR A 83 1.91 3.00 -19.31
C TYR A 83 2.69 1.70 -19.46
N THR A 84 3.28 1.44 -20.64
CA THR A 84 4.02 0.18 -20.88
C THR A 84 5.23 0.04 -19.94
N SER A 85 6.04 1.07 -19.82
CA SER A 85 7.24 1.06 -18.98
C SER A 85 7.02 1.68 -17.60
N ASN A 86 5.93 2.42 -17.41
CA ASN A 86 5.64 3.13 -16.17
C ASN A 86 4.14 3.03 -15.83
N PRO A 87 3.69 1.88 -15.35
CA PRO A 87 2.30 1.68 -14.95
C PRO A 87 1.91 2.59 -13.79
N LEU A 88 0.65 3.01 -13.72
CA LEU A 88 0.09 3.70 -12.58
C LEU A 88 -0.76 2.73 -11.76
N VAL A 89 -0.44 2.62 -10.48
CA VAL A 89 -1.23 1.86 -9.51
C VAL A 89 -1.66 2.84 -8.41
N PHE A 90 -2.89 3.31 -8.51
CA PHE A 90 -3.49 4.16 -7.48
C PHE A 90 -4.42 3.32 -6.62
N CYS A 91 -4.15 3.27 -5.32
CA CYS A 91 -5.00 2.67 -4.32
C CYS A 91 -5.55 3.79 -3.42
N GLY A 92 -6.86 3.78 -3.19
CA GLY A 92 -7.53 4.65 -2.24
C GLY A 92 -8.20 3.85 -1.14
N CYS A 93 -8.37 4.44 0.02
CA CYS A 93 -9.08 3.81 1.13
C CYS A 93 -10.03 4.81 1.81
N LEU A 94 -11.20 4.33 2.18
CA LEU A 94 -12.19 5.09 2.93
C LEU A 94 -12.34 4.48 4.32
N GLY A 95 -12.53 5.34 5.30
CA GLY A 95 -12.78 4.92 6.68
C GLY A 95 -13.92 5.67 7.34
N LEU A 96 -14.42 5.09 8.41
CA LEU A 96 -15.40 5.72 9.28
C LEU A 96 -14.77 6.07 10.62
N LEU A 97 -14.96 7.31 11.03
CA LEU A 97 -14.55 7.82 12.32
C LEU A 97 -15.76 8.43 13.02
N PRO A 98 -16.12 7.99 14.23
CA PRO A 98 -17.14 8.67 15.01
C PRO A 98 -16.73 10.13 15.24
N ARG A 99 -17.71 11.04 15.20
CA ARG A 99 -17.42 12.46 15.41
C ARG A 99 -16.70 12.67 16.75
N ASP A 100 -15.69 13.53 16.74
CA ASP A 100 -14.90 13.93 17.90
C ASP A 100 -14.18 12.77 18.63
N SER A 101 -13.98 11.64 17.94
CA SER A 101 -13.32 10.46 18.53
C SER A 101 -11.82 10.35 18.19
N HIS A 102 -11.27 11.24 17.35
CA HIS A 102 -9.83 11.22 17.01
C HIS A 102 -9.00 11.77 18.18
N PRO A 103 -8.15 10.94 18.81
CA PRO A 103 -7.28 11.41 19.88
C PRO A 103 -6.20 12.34 19.32
N ASN A 104 -6.02 13.51 19.90
CA ASN A 104 -5.03 14.50 19.46
C ASN A 104 -4.50 15.38 20.61
N ARG A 105 -4.44 14.84 21.83
CA ARG A 105 -4.10 15.57 23.06
C ARG A 105 -2.86 14.98 23.73
N LEU A 106 -1.73 15.00 23.02
CA LEU A 106 -0.43 14.60 23.56
C LEU A 106 -0.08 15.42 24.79
N GLN A 107 0.48 14.75 25.81
CA GLN A 107 0.94 15.38 27.04
C GLN A 107 2.37 14.97 27.37
N ALA A 108 3.07 15.84 28.09
CA ALA A 108 4.41 15.51 28.58
C ALA A 108 4.30 14.34 29.59
N GLY A 109 5.08 13.30 29.32
CA GLY A 109 5.05 12.05 30.10
C GLY A 109 4.30 10.90 29.43
N ASP A 110 3.62 11.13 28.31
CA ASP A 110 3.02 10.06 27.54
C ASP A 110 4.10 9.10 27.00
N TYR A 111 3.78 7.81 26.99
CA TYR A 111 4.66 6.80 26.40
C TYR A 111 4.48 6.76 24.88
N ILE A 112 5.60 6.64 24.15
CA ILE A 112 5.57 6.33 22.73
C ILE A 112 5.52 4.82 22.58
N VAL A 113 4.44 4.32 21.96
CA VAL A 113 4.22 2.89 21.75
C VAL A 113 4.30 2.57 20.27
N VAL A 114 5.15 1.62 19.91
CA VAL A 114 5.27 1.09 18.54
C VAL A 114 4.65 -0.28 18.49
N ILE A 115 3.65 -0.45 17.63
CA ILE A 115 2.95 -1.73 17.43
C ILE A 115 3.04 -2.14 15.97
N GLY A 116 3.08 -3.43 15.72
CA GLY A 116 3.12 -3.99 14.36
C GLY A 116 4.24 -5.01 14.17
N GLY A 117 4.57 -5.25 12.90
CA GLY A 117 5.61 -6.17 12.51
C GLY A 117 7.01 -5.55 12.45
N ARG A 118 7.97 -6.37 12.03
CA ARG A 118 9.35 -5.93 11.82
C ARG A 118 9.42 -4.92 10.67
N THR A 119 10.09 -3.79 10.88
CA THR A 119 10.31 -2.78 9.85
C THR A 119 11.59 -3.06 9.04
N GLY A 120 11.57 -2.70 7.74
CA GLY A 120 12.75 -2.69 6.89
C GLY A 120 13.62 -1.45 7.10
N ARG A 121 14.64 -1.31 6.25
CA ARG A 121 15.59 -0.17 6.30
C ARG A 121 15.32 0.90 5.24
N ASP A 122 14.37 0.70 4.35
CA ASP A 122 14.00 1.72 3.38
C ASP A 122 13.44 2.95 4.08
N GLY A 123 13.80 4.13 3.60
CA GLY A 123 13.40 5.40 4.19
C GLY A 123 14.27 5.91 5.34
N LEU A 124 15.32 5.19 5.75
CA LEU A 124 16.27 5.70 6.73
C LEU A 124 16.90 7.02 6.25
N ARG A 125 16.86 8.04 7.11
CA ARG A 125 17.34 9.41 6.81
C ARG A 125 16.57 10.11 5.68
N GLY A 126 15.34 9.68 5.40
CA GLY A 126 14.49 10.24 4.36
C GLY A 126 14.85 9.80 2.92
N ALA A 127 15.84 8.94 2.75
CA ALA A 127 16.17 8.37 1.44
C ALA A 127 15.34 7.11 1.19
N THR A 128 14.54 7.13 0.15
CA THR A 128 13.77 5.95 -0.31
C THR A 128 14.19 5.56 -1.71
N PHE A 129 14.29 4.26 -1.99
CA PHE A 129 14.56 3.77 -3.34
C PHE A 129 13.46 4.18 -4.32
N SER A 130 12.23 4.35 -3.87
CA SER A 130 11.10 4.82 -4.69
C SER A 130 11.25 6.26 -5.19
N SER A 131 12.14 7.05 -4.59
CA SER A 131 12.42 8.44 -4.99
C SER A 131 13.66 8.58 -5.89
N MET A 132 14.30 7.47 -6.25
CA MET A 132 15.47 7.44 -7.12
C MET A 132 15.08 7.04 -8.54
N GLU A 133 15.90 7.45 -9.51
CA GLU A 133 15.80 6.92 -10.86
C GLU A 133 16.12 5.43 -10.83
N MET A 134 15.21 4.61 -11.36
CA MET A 134 15.32 3.16 -11.33
C MET A 134 15.87 2.63 -12.65
N ASP A 135 16.82 1.74 -12.57
CA ASP A 135 17.39 1.00 -13.69
C ASP A 135 17.30 -0.52 -13.48
N GLN A 136 17.80 -1.30 -14.41
CA GLN A 136 17.78 -2.77 -14.36
C GLN A 136 18.54 -3.35 -13.15
N THR A 137 19.49 -2.61 -12.58
CA THR A 137 20.31 -3.04 -11.44
C THR A 137 19.66 -2.70 -10.11
N THR A 138 18.71 -1.79 -10.09
CA THR A 138 18.00 -1.34 -8.87
C THR A 138 17.34 -2.50 -8.13
N GLY A 139 16.77 -3.47 -8.85
CA GLY A 139 16.16 -4.66 -8.25
C GLY A 139 17.15 -5.54 -7.47
N GLN A 140 18.40 -5.60 -7.91
CA GLN A 140 19.45 -6.37 -7.21
C GLN A 140 19.94 -5.64 -5.95
N ILE A 141 20.02 -4.33 -6.00
CA ILE A 141 20.53 -3.49 -4.92
C ILE A 141 19.47 -3.25 -3.85
N ALA A 142 18.25 -2.95 -4.28
CA ALA A 142 17.15 -2.50 -3.42
C ALA A 142 16.15 -3.61 -3.04
N GLY A 143 16.14 -4.73 -3.75
CA GLY A 143 15.15 -5.79 -3.55
C GLY A 143 15.08 -6.34 -2.11
N SER A 144 16.21 -6.36 -1.40
CA SER A 144 16.28 -6.79 0.01
C SER A 144 15.85 -5.69 1.01
N SER A 145 15.72 -4.46 0.55
CA SER A 145 15.36 -3.29 1.38
C SER A 145 13.86 -3.00 1.34
N VAL A 146 13.15 -3.54 0.35
CA VAL A 146 11.70 -3.35 0.19
C VAL A 146 10.96 -3.99 1.34
N GLN A 147 10.20 -3.19 2.06
CA GLN A 147 9.29 -3.69 3.08
C GLN A 147 8.00 -4.17 2.42
N ILE A 148 7.73 -5.47 2.55
CA ILE A 148 6.47 -6.06 2.07
C ILE A 148 5.44 -5.93 3.19
N GLY A 149 4.26 -5.40 2.87
CA GLY A 149 3.14 -5.30 3.80
C GLY A 149 2.69 -6.69 4.27
N HIS A 150 2.23 -6.76 5.52
CA HIS A 150 1.69 -8.01 6.11
C HIS A 150 0.24 -7.79 6.53
N PRO A 151 -0.73 -8.09 5.67
CA PRO A 151 -2.14 -7.72 5.88
C PRO A 151 -2.75 -8.33 7.14
N ILE A 152 -2.35 -9.53 7.53
CA ILE A 152 -2.87 -10.17 8.76
C ILE A 152 -2.39 -9.41 10.00
N HIS A 153 -1.13 -9.02 10.06
CA HIS A 153 -0.62 -8.21 11.18
C HIS A 153 -1.26 -6.82 11.18
N GLU A 154 -1.44 -6.21 10.02
CA GLU A 154 -2.11 -4.92 9.93
C GLU A 154 -3.58 -5.01 10.35
N LYS A 155 -4.27 -6.10 10.02
CA LYS A 155 -5.61 -6.37 10.55
C LYS A 155 -5.64 -6.46 12.07
N GLN A 156 -4.66 -7.13 12.67
CA GLN A 156 -4.53 -7.19 14.14
C GLN A 156 -4.30 -5.79 14.74
N VAL A 157 -3.40 -5.00 14.14
CA VAL A 157 -3.15 -3.62 14.55
C VAL A 157 -4.42 -2.77 14.43
N GLN A 158 -5.17 -2.91 13.34
CA GLN A 158 -6.46 -2.24 13.15
C GLN A 158 -7.41 -2.50 14.33
N GLU A 159 -7.62 -3.75 14.71
CA GLU A 159 -8.54 -4.07 15.78
C GLU A 159 -8.07 -3.53 17.15
N VAL A 160 -6.76 -3.55 17.39
CA VAL A 160 -6.16 -2.96 18.61
C VAL A 160 -6.36 -1.44 18.64
N VAL A 161 -6.01 -0.74 17.55
CA VAL A 161 -6.11 0.74 17.48
C VAL A 161 -7.55 1.20 17.62
N ILE A 162 -8.48 0.58 16.90
CA ILE A 162 -9.90 0.95 16.94
C ILE A 162 -10.48 0.73 18.34
N ARG A 163 -10.18 -0.42 18.95
CA ARG A 163 -10.65 -0.72 20.30
C ARG A 163 -10.03 0.22 21.34
N ALA A 164 -8.73 0.47 21.25
CA ALA A 164 -8.06 1.39 22.16
C ALA A 164 -8.59 2.83 22.03
N ARG A 165 -8.94 3.29 20.82
CA ARG A 165 -9.64 4.55 20.60
C ARG A 165 -10.98 4.58 21.33
N ASP A 166 -11.82 3.55 21.13
CA ASP A 166 -13.16 3.49 21.70
C ASP A 166 -13.11 3.45 23.24
N GLU A 167 -12.11 2.78 23.79
CA GLU A 167 -11.84 2.72 25.23
C GLU A 167 -11.03 3.91 25.77
N LYS A 168 -10.63 4.87 24.90
CA LYS A 168 -9.83 6.07 25.24
C LYS A 168 -8.50 5.75 25.92
N LEU A 169 -7.80 4.73 25.43
CA LEU A 169 -6.55 4.25 26.02
C LEU A 169 -5.29 4.96 25.53
N TYR A 170 -5.40 5.85 24.55
CA TYR A 170 -4.28 6.65 24.05
C TYR A 170 -4.69 8.09 23.76
N SER A 171 -3.72 8.97 23.74
CA SER A 171 -3.89 10.42 23.63
C SER A 171 -3.65 10.98 22.23
N ALA A 172 -2.94 10.25 21.34
CA ALA A 172 -2.76 10.58 19.92
C ALA A 172 -2.25 9.38 19.15
#